data_85c1cfa9c32f4c1a7a59db3d5793da39
#
_entry.id   85c1cfa9c32f4c1a7a59db3d5793da39
#
_cell.length_a   1.000
_cell.length_b   1.000
_cell.length_c   1.000
_cell.angle_alpha   90.00
_cell.angle_beta   90.00
_cell.angle_gamma   90.00
#
_symmetry.space_group_name_H-M   'P 1'
#
loop_
_entity.id
_entity.type
_entity.pdbx_description
1 polymer ?
#
loop_
_entity_poly.entity_id
_entity_poly.type
_entity_poly.pdbx_seq_one_letter_code
_entity_poly.pdbx_strand_id
1 'polypeptide(L)'
;MKAAIFEKPGLENLEIKEYSDPELTDQEILIRVKVTGINPIDYFVVSGKHGIKSAPTLEVKPLPHIPGAEISGVVERVGNNVNRVNEGDRVVVYSRLFDGSCDLCLSSSEMLCKNGGLISVVSNGGFAEYIAVPQQNVFKIPDDMGWDMAASLSVTALTPFHALKEASLKINESLLVFGASGNTGMLAIQFAKKMGAKVIAVTTKNWIKEFGADHITTFDKVIEEVKEFTQGNMAVVVLNTLGADTWQKSLDAVAINGRWVTFGVLTGAEVKLNLQSLYSKQIKLIGSTGGSRKEFKEIIDNSKGLKIKVWKKFKLEEAREALQALFEKEREGRILLNIS
;
A
#
# COMPACT_ATOMS: atom_id res chain seq x y z
N MET A 1 2.42 26.52 7.20
CA MET A 1 1.91 25.65 6.12
C MET A 1 0.49 25.20 6.39
N LYS A 2 -0.30 24.96 5.33
CA LYS A 2 -1.60 24.30 5.50
C LYS A 2 -1.43 22.80 5.69
N ALA A 3 -2.24 22.20 6.57
CA ALA A 3 -2.28 20.76 6.79
C ALA A 3 -3.68 20.30 7.20
N ALA A 4 -4.02 19.05 6.85
CA ALA A 4 -5.18 18.36 7.40
C ALA A 4 -4.76 17.69 8.72
N ILE A 5 -5.29 18.17 9.82
CA ILE A 5 -4.86 17.83 11.19
C ILE A 5 -6.05 17.32 11.98
N PHE A 6 -5.82 16.36 12.87
CA PHE A 6 -6.77 15.97 13.91
C PHE A 6 -6.13 15.97 15.28
N GLU A 7 -6.90 16.43 16.28
CA GLU A 7 -6.47 16.55 17.68
C GLU A 7 -7.13 15.51 18.60
N LYS A 8 -8.06 14.75 18.04
CA LYS A 8 -8.70 13.57 18.65
C LYS A 8 -9.22 12.64 17.54
N PRO A 9 -9.33 11.34 17.80
CA PRO A 9 -9.83 10.39 16.81
C PRO A 9 -11.24 10.74 16.32
N GLY A 10 -11.53 10.49 15.06
CA GLY A 10 -12.80 10.72 14.38
C GLY A 10 -12.63 11.53 13.10
N LEU A 11 -13.27 11.10 12.02
CA LEU A 11 -13.21 11.84 10.74
C LEU A 11 -13.75 13.27 10.86
N GLU A 12 -14.73 13.48 11.69
CA GLU A 12 -15.32 14.79 11.99
C GLU A 12 -14.32 15.76 12.60
N ASN A 13 -13.23 15.25 13.17
CA ASN A 13 -12.17 16.02 13.82
C ASN A 13 -10.97 16.31 12.89
N LEU A 14 -11.01 15.81 11.65
CA LEU A 14 -9.99 16.16 10.65
C LEU A 14 -10.33 17.53 10.07
N GLU A 15 -9.48 18.51 10.35
CA GLU A 15 -9.67 19.91 9.99
C GLU A 15 -8.45 20.44 9.22
N ILE A 16 -8.67 21.39 8.34
CA ILE A 16 -7.59 22.14 7.69
C ILE A 16 -7.19 23.30 8.60
N LYS A 17 -5.93 23.33 8.99
CA LYS A 17 -5.37 24.36 9.83
C LYS A 17 -4.04 24.86 9.30
N GLU A 18 -3.72 26.10 9.64
CA GLU A 18 -2.32 26.57 9.59
C GLU A 18 -1.52 25.86 10.68
N TYR A 19 -0.40 25.29 10.31
CA TYR A 19 0.51 24.56 11.18
C TYR A 19 1.94 25.04 10.96
N SER A 20 2.81 24.90 11.96
CA SER A 20 4.22 25.23 11.78
C SER A 20 4.86 24.42 10.67
N ASP A 21 5.71 25.03 9.88
CA ASP A 21 6.53 24.30 8.94
C ASP A 21 7.40 23.27 9.67
N PRO A 22 7.68 22.11 9.08
CA PRO A 22 8.57 21.15 9.69
C PRO A 22 9.97 21.73 9.91
N GLU A 23 10.51 21.54 11.10
CA GLU A 23 11.93 21.81 11.36
C GLU A 23 12.77 20.76 10.63
N LEU A 24 13.87 21.21 10.03
CA LEU A 24 14.77 20.38 9.25
C LEU A 24 16.03 20.06 10.02
N THR A 25 16.29 18.79 10.29
CA THR A 25 17.58 18.35 10.83
C THR A 25 18.63 18.22 9.71
N ASP A 26 19.91 18.08 10.10
CA ASP A 26 21.00 17.93 9.12
C ASP A 26 20.89 16.70 8.21
N GLN A 27 20.13 15.69 8.61
CA GLN A 27 19.97 14.43 7.87
C GLN A 27 18.62 14.32 7.13
N GLU A 28 17.78 15.37 7.19
CA GLU A 28 16.45 15.33 6.62
C GLU A 28 16.33 16.19 5.36
N ILE A 29 15.28 15.92 4.64
CA ILE A 29 14.87 16.58 3.40
C ILE A 29 13.48 17.15 3.62
N LEU A 30 13.32 18.45 3.38
CA LEU A 30 12.02 19.10 3.32
C LEU A 30 11.47 18.91 1.90
N ILE A 31 10.31 18.30 1.81
CA ILE A 31 9.61 18.04 0.55
C ILE A 31 8.36 18.90 0.48
N ARG A 32 8.23 19.67 -0.60
CA ARG A 32 6.96 20.29 -0.98
C ARG A 32 6.10 19.24 -1.66
N VAL A 33 5.02 18.86 -0.98
CA VAL A 33 4.14 17.77 -1.42
C VAL A 33 3.34 18.21 -2.64
N LYS A 34 3.32 17.37 -3.68
CA LYS A 34 2.49 17.56 -4.89
C LYS A 34 1.23 16.73 -4.85
N VAL A 35 1.40 15.43 -4.65
CA VAL A 35 0.28 14.49 -4.60
C VAL A 35 0.51 13.50 -3.47
N THR A 36 -0.55 13.18 -2.75
CA THR A 36 -0.58 12.09 -1.76
C THR A 36 -1.70 11.10 -2.09
N GLY A 37 -1.42 9.82 -1.91
CA GLY A 37 -2.38 8.76 -2.17
C GLY A 37 -3.23 8.45 -0.93
N ILE A 38 -4.55 8.30 -1.12
CA ILE A 38 -5.48 7.92 -0.05
C ILE A 38 -5.50 6.39 0.10
N ASN A 39 -5.26 5.92 1.32
CA ASN A 39 -5.25 4.49 1.66
C ASN A 39 -6.13 4.19 2.89
N PRO A 40 -6.59 2.94 3.06
CA PRO A 40 -7.35 2.55 4.25
C PRO A 40 -6.62 2.85 5.57
N ILE A 41 -5.29 2.79 5.59
CA ILE A 41 -4.51 3.09 6.79
C ILE A 41 -4.69 4.55 7.24
N ASP A 42 -4.79 5.50 6.31
CA ASP A 42 -5.00 6.91 6.63
C ASP A 42 -6.38 7.11 7.31
N TYR A 43 -7.41 6.41 6.80
CA TYR A 43 -8.72 6.37 7.45
C TYR A 43 -8.67 5.76 8.85
N PHE A 44 -7.98 4.62 9.01
CA PHE A 44 -7.89 3.95 10.31
C PHE A 44 -7.15 4.81 11.35
N VAL A 45 -6.11 5.50 10.94
CA VAL A 45 -5.36 6.44 11.80
C VAL A 45 -6.28 7.57 12.27
N VAL A 46 -6.95 8.25 11.36
CA VAL A 46 -7.85 9.38 11.72
C VAL A 46 -9.04 8.91 12.55
N SER A 47 -9.63 7.76 12.22
CA SER A 47 -10.80 7.24 12.94
C SER A 47 -10.48 6.59 14.30
N GLY A 48 -9.19 6.39 14.62
CA GLY A 48 -8.77 5.67 15.82
C GLY A 48 -9.09 4.16 15.79
N LYS A 49 -9.43 3.62 14.62
CA LYS A 49 -9.84 2.21 14.44
C LYS A 49 -8.68 1.28 14.07
N HIS A 50 -7.43 1.76 14.06
CA HIS A 50 -6.32 0.88 13.83
C HIS A 50 -6.14 -0.03 15.05
N GLY A 51 -6.78 -1.18 15.02
CA GLY A 51 -6.80 -2.17 16.09
C GLY A 51 -5.54 -3.03 16.19
N ILE A 52 -4.42 -2.57 15.66
CA ILE A 52 -3.18 -3.37 15.63
C ILE A 52 -2.39 -3.08 16.90
N LYS A 53 -2.92 -3.49 18.06
CA LYS A 53 -2.18 -3.55 19.31
C LYS A 53 -1.01 -4.56 19.31
N SER A 54 -0.89 -5.36 18.25
CA SER A 54 0.04 -6.48 18.17
C SER A 54 1.31 -6.22 17.37
N ALA A 55 1.45 -5.07 16.70
CA ALA A 55 2.67 -4.71 16.00
C ALA A 55 3.41 -3.61 16.78
N PRO A 56 4.61 -3.87 17.32
CA PRO A 56 5.38 -2.89 18.08
C PRO A 56 5.68 -1.60 17.31
N THR A 57 5.66 -1.69 15.98
CA THR A 57 5.95 -0.59 15.04
C THR A 57 4.74 0.30 14.71
N LEU A 58 3.61 0.15 15.42
CA LEU A 58 2.37 0.86 15.10
C LEU A 58 1.81 1.66 16.31
N GLU A 59 2.67 2.09 17.22
CA GLU A 59 2.29 3.14 18.16
C GLU A 59 2.02 4.43 17.38
N VAL A 60 0.79 4.91 17.44
CA VAL A 60 0.40 6.16 16.78
C VAL A 60 1.09 7.31 17.44
N LYS A 61 1.62 8.21 16.60
CA LYS A 61 2.17 9.48 17.09
C LYS A 61 1.15 10.20 17.99
N PRO A 62 1.59 10.78 19.12
CA PRO A 62 0.72 11.64 19.92
C PRO A 62 0.08 12.75 19.09
N LEU A 63 -1.13 13.12 19.48
CA LEU A 63 -1.87 14.22 18.86
C LEU A 63 -1.28 15.59 19.24
N PRO A 64 -1.35 16.61 18.39
CA PRO A 64 -2.02 16.63 17.07
C PRO A 64 -1.25 15.86 16.00
N HIS A 65 -1.97 15.35 14.99
CA HIS A 65 -1.40 14.46 13.99
C HIS A 65 -1.88 14.78 12.56
N ILE A 66 -0.99 14.62 11.58
CA ILE A 66 -1.25 14.79 10.15
C ILE A 66 -1.17 13.41 9.48
N PRO A 67 -2.24 12.90 8.84
CA PRO A 67 -2.22 11.64 8.12
C PRO A 67 -1.54 11.74 6.74
N GLY A 68 -1.50 10.64 5.97
CA GLY A 68 -1.00 10.59 4.60
C GLY A 68 0.30 9.78 4.46
N ALA A 69 0.16 8.48 4.11
CA ALA A 69 1.30 7.55 4.06
C ALA A 69 2.04 7.56 2.71
N GLU A 70 1.39 7.92 1.60
CA GLU A 70 2.00 7.93 0.26
C GLU A 70 2.23 9.35 -0.22
N ILE A 71 3.48 9.69 -0.53
CA ILE A 71 3.90 11.07 -0.75
C ILE A 71 4.79 11.16 -1.99
N SER A 72 4.43 12.05 -2.91
CA SER A 72 5.30 12.48 -4.00
C SER A 72 5.40 14.01 -4.02
N GLY A 73 6.56 14.54 -4.39
CA GLY A 73 6.78 15.98 -4.37
C GLY A 73 8.14 16.40 -4.91
N VAL A 74 8.47 17.65 -4.61
CA VAL A 74 9.73 18.28 -5.00
C VAL A 74 10.54 18.60 -3.76
N VAL A 75 11.83 18.34 -3.80
CA VAL A 75 12.76 18.71 -2.73
C VAL A 75 12.79 20.24 -2.63
N GLU A 76 12.35 20.77 -1.51
CA GLU A 76 12.31 22.20 -1.22
C GLU A 76 13.61 22.68 -0.58
N ARG A 77 14.11 21.95 0.43
CA ARG A 77 15.39 22.19 1.11
C ARG A 77 16.01 20.88 1.57
N VAL A 78 17.31 20.88 1.73
CA VAL A 78 18.09 19.74 2.26
C VAL A 78 18.87 20.14 3.51
N GLY A 79 18.99 19.21 4.47
CA GLY A 79 19.87 19.38 5.62
C GLY A 79 21.34 19.32 5.24
N ASN A 80 22.22 19.86 6.09
CA ASN A 80 23.65 20.04 5.77
C ASN A 80 24.41 18.73 5.44
N ASN A 81 23.93 17.60 5.93
CA ASN A 81 24.56 16.28 5.72
C ASN A 81 23.81 15.42 4.69
N VAL A 82 22.88 16.01 3.91
CA VAL A 82 22.19 15.33 2.83
C VAL A 82 23.05 15.33 1.57
N ASN A 83 23.18 14.15 0.94
CA ASN A 83 23.99 13.97 -0.27
C ASN A 83 23.33 13.13 -1.37
N ARG A 84 22.06 12.76 -1.18
CA ARG A 84 21.35 11.84 -2.09
C ARG A 84 20.48 12.54 -3.12
N VAL A 85 20.04 13.74 -2.81
CA VAL A 85 19.15 14.58 -3.64
C VAL A 85 19.57 16.03 -3.53
N ASN A 86 19.10 16.85 -4.46
CA ASN A 86 19.29 18.29 -4.48
C ASN A 86 17.93 19.00 -4.45
N GLU A 87 17.91 20.27 -4.07
CA GLU A 87 16.74 21.13 -4.21
C GLU A 87 16.24 21.13 -5.67
N GLY A 88 14.94 21.05 -5.84
CA GLY A 88 14.28 20.94 -7.15
C GLY A 88 14.12 19.51 -7.67
N ASP A 89 14.78 18.51 -7.08
CA ASP A 89 14.61 17.10 -7.49
C ASP A 89 13.17 16.63 -7.28
N ARG A 90 12.66 15.87 -8.25
CA ARG A 90 11.38 15.18 -8.17
C ARG A 90 11.55 13.87 -7.40
N VAL A 91 10.74 13.68 -6.37
CA VAL A 91 10.95 12.58 -5.44
C VAL A 91 9.65 11.89 -5.01
N VAL A 92 9.82 10.65 -4.54
CA VAL A 92 8.82 9.86 -3.82
C VAL A 92 9.41 9.39 -2.50
N VAL A 93 8.55 9.27 -1.49
CA VAL A 93 8.97 8.88 -0.14
C VAL A 93 8.70 7.39 0.08
N TYR A 94 9.72 6.65 0.51
CA TYR A 94 9.55 5.32 1.10
C TYR A 94 8.89 5.46 2.47
N SER A 95 7.69 4.96 2.62
CA SER A 95 6.81 5.29 3.75
C SER A 95 7.15 4.59 5.07
N ARG A 96 8.21 3.77 5.13
CA ARG A 96 8.64 3.12 6.38
C ARG A 96 9.88 3.81 6.95
N LEU A 97 9.73 4.42 8.13
CA LEU A 97 10.86 4.89 8.93
C LEU A 97 11.60 3.69 9.52
N PHE A 98 12.92 3.79 9.63
CA PHE A 98 13.78 2.73 10.15
C PHE A 98 15.09 3.30 10.67
N ASP A 99 15.73 2.60 11.63
CA ASP A 99 17.00 3.05 12.24
C ASP A 99 18.25 2.61 11.45
N GLY A 100 18.13 1.62 10.57
CA GLY A 100 19.26 1.10 9.79
C GLY A 100 20.25 0.23 10.58
N SER A 101 20.03 0.01 11.89
CA SER A 101 21.00 -0.63 12.79
C SER A 101 20.52 -1.92 13.43
N CYS A 102 19.21 -2.14 13.56
CA CYS A 102 18.69 -3.37 14.14
C CYS A 102 18.88 -4.57 13.19
N ASP A 103 18.80 -5.79 13.72
CA ASP A 103 18.95 -7.04 12.98
C ASP A 103 18.03 -7.15 11.75
N LEU A 104 16.81 -6.64 11.86
CA LEU A 104 15.85 -6.61 10.74
C LEU A 104 16.29 -5.62 9.65
N CYS A 105 16.78 -4.45 10.01
CA CYS A 105 17.34 -3.50 9.05
C CYS A 105 18.58 -4.06 8.33
N LEU A 106 19.47 -4.70 9.08
CA LEU A 106 20.70 -5.29 8.54
C LEU A 106 20.42 -6.49 7.63
N SER A 107 19.28 -7.15 7.80
CA SER A 107 18.82 -8.24 6.91
C SER A 107 17.94 -7.78 5.74
N SER A 108 17.89 -6.47 5.44
CA SER A 108 17.05 -5.88 4.40
C SER A 108 15.54 -6.08 4.62
N SER A 109 15.15 -6.15 5.89
CA SER A 109 13.76 -6.23 6.34
C SER A 109 13.38 -4.96 7.12
N GLU A 110 13.84 -3.80 6.65
CA GLU A 110 13.66 -2.50 7.30
C GLU A 110 12.20 -2.09 7.48
N MET A 111 11.27 -2.65 6.70
CA MET A 111 9.83 -2.47 6.90
C MET A 111 9.33 -3.05 8.23
N LEU A 112 10.12 -3.93 8.85
CA LEU A 112 9.87 -4.53 10.16
C LEU A 112 10.79 -3.96 11.26
N CYS A 113 11.44 -2.81 11.01
CA CYS A 113 12.36 -2.19 11.95
C CYS A 113 11.74 -2.06 13.35
N LYS A 114 12.50 -2.48 14.38
CA LYS A 114 12.05 -2.46 15.78
C LYS A 114 11.84 -1.04 16.31
N ASN A 115 12.58 -0.08 15.77
CA ASN A 115 12.57 1.33 16.17
C ASN A 115 11.97 2.23 15.07
N GLY A 116 11.27 1.63 14.11
CA GLY A 116 10.68 2.32 12.97
C GLY A 116 9.16 2.33 13.00
N GLY A 117 8.59 2.53 11.83
CA GLY A 117 7.14 2.49 11.65
C GLY A 117 6.69 3.14 10.36
N LEU A 118 5.38 3.14 10.13
CA LEU A 118 4.81 3.75 8.94
C LEU A 118 4.66 5.27 9.14
N ILE A 119 5.18 6.08 8.22
CA ILE A 119 4.83 7.50 8.09
C ILE A 119 3.30 7.61 8.04
N SER A 120 2.72 8.66 8.61
CA SER A 120 1.27 8.77 8.84
C SER A 120 0.75 7.99 10.06
N VAL A 121 1.57 7.13 10.67
CA VAL A 121 1.21 6.40 11.90
C VAL A 121 2.12 6.84 13.04
N VAL A 122 3.43 6.64 12.90
CA VAL A 122 4.41 6.98 13.96
C VAL A 122 4.96 8.40 13.83
N SER A 123 4.69 9.08 12.73
CA SER A 123 5.08 10.47 12.44
C SER A 123 3.99 11.18 11.66
N ASN A 124 4.07 12.50 11.52
CA ASN A 124 3.23 13.23 10.59
C ASN A 124 3.40 12.71 9.17
N GLY A 125 2.32 12.74 8.39
CA GLY A 125 2.25 12.30 7.00
C GLY A 125 2.13 13.46 6.01
N GLY A 126 1.73 13.11 4.78
CA GLY A 126 1.75 13.99 3.63
C GLY A 126 0.46 14.78 3.35
N PHE A 127 -0.55 14.75 4.24
CA PHE A 127 -1.73 15.62 4.06
C PHE A 127 -1.40 17.05 4.51
N ALA A 128 -0.32 17.60 3.98
CA ALA A 128 0.22 18.92 4.26
C ALA A 128 1.03 19.44 3.07
N GLU A 129 1.24 20.76 3.02
CA GLU A 129 2.06 21.39 1.98
C GLU A 129 3.52 20.94 2.02
N TYR A 130 4.05 20.64 3.21
CA TYR A 130 5.44 20.22 3.42
C TYR A 130 5.54 19.05 4.38
N ILE A 131 6.56 18.23 4.17
CA ILE A 131 6.97 17.19 5.10
C ILE A 131 8.50 17.11 5.17
N ALA A 132 9.06 16.97 6.39
CA ALA A 132 10.46 16.62 6.59
C ALA A 132 10.59 15.11 6.81
N VAL A 133 11.50 14.46 6.08
CA VAL A 133 11.76 13.02 6.17
C VAL A 133 13.26 12.74 6.10
N PRO A 134 13.75 11.67 6.75
CA PRO A 134 15.16 11.26 6.64
C PRO A 134 15.55 11.01 5.18
N GLN A 135 16.77 11.43 4.79
CA GLN A 135 17.25 11.29 3.41
C GLN A 135 17.21 9.85 2.89
N GLN A 136 17.34 8.88 3.76
CA GLN A 136 17.27 7.46 3.41
C GLN A 136 15.88 6.99 2.95
N ASN A 137 14.85 7.77 3.24
CA ASN A 137 13.48 7.51 2.83
C ASN A 137 13.13 8.15 1.47
N VAL A 138 14.01 8.97 0.90
CA VAL A 138 13.72 9.75 -0.30
C VAL A 138 14.38 9.13 -1.54
N PHE A 139 13.60 8.97 -2.60
CA PHE A 139 14.04 8.41 -3.87
C PHE A 139 13.66 9.34 -5.02
N LYS A 140 14.62 9.62 -5.91
CA LYS A 140 14.35 10.34 -7.16
C LYS A 140 13.44 9.49 -8.05
N ILE A 141 12.52 10.15 -8.74
CA ILE A 141 11.65 9.50 -9.74
C ILE A 141 12.08 9.93 -11.16
N PRO A 142 11.83 9.09 -12.18
CA PRO A 142 12.04 9.46 -13.58
C PRO A 142 11.29 10.74 -13.95
N ASP A 143 11.87 11.56 -14.82
CA ASP A 143 11.27 12.84 -15.24
C ASP A 143 9.93 12.68 -15.94
N ASP A 144 9.73 11.56 -16.63
CA ASP A 144 8.49 11.21 -17.33
C ASP A 144 7.42 10.57 -16.41
N MET A 145 7.74 10.28 -15.16
CA MET A 145 6.77 9.74 -14.21
C MET A 145 5.82 10.83 -13.71
N GLY A 146 4.52 10.66 -13.92
CA GLY A 146 3.49 11.55 -13.36
C GLY A 146 3.39 11.44 -11.83
N TRP A 147 3.00 12.53 -11.16
CA TRP A 147 2.86 12.60 -9.70
C TRP A 147 1.87 11.58 -9.14
N ASP A 148 0.78 11.30 -9.87
CA ASP A 148 -0.24 10.32 -9.48
C ASP A 148 0.35 8.90 -9.34
N MET A 149 1.17 8.51 -10.31
CA MET A 149 1.88 7.23 -10.26
C MET A 149 2.90 7.23 -9.13
N ALA A 150 3.70 8.28 -8.99
CA ALA A 150 4.68 8.40 -7.93
C ALA A 150 4.04 8.28 -6.53
N ALA A 151 2.91 8.99 -6.29
CA ALA A 151 2.11 8.89 -5.06
C ALA A 151 1.36 7.56 -4.90
N SER A 152 1.61 6.58 -5.75
CA SER A 152 1.01 5.24 -5.68
C SER A 152 2.08 4.14 -5.54
N LEU A 153 3.33 4.50 -5.25
CA LEU A 153 4.42 3.52 -5.23
C LEU A 153 4.70 2.93 -3.86
N SER A 154 4.70 3.75 -2.79
CA SER A 154 5.30 3.33 -1.51
C SER A 154 4.42 2.45 -0.62
N VAL A 155 3.10 2.49 -0.80
CA VAL A 155 2.15 1.58 -0.14
C VAL A 155 1.42 0.75 -1.19
N THR A 156 0.83 1.42 -2.18
CA THR A 156 -0.07 0.80 -3.15
C THR A 156 0.65 -0.17 -4.10
N ALA A 157 1.88 0.14 -4.53
CA ALA A 157 2.68 -0.75 -5.38
C ALA A 157 3.58 -1.68 -4.57
N LEU A 158 4.29 -1.14 -3.57
CA LEU A 158 5.29 -1.89 -2.82
C LEU A 158 4.69 -3.07 -2.06
N THR A 159 3.55 -2.87 -1.41
CA THR A 159 2.91 -3.92 -0.61
C THR A 159 2.57 -5.18 -1.41
N PRO A 160 1.85 -5.12 -2.55
CA PRO A 160 1.58 -6.31 -3.33
C PRO A 160 2.82 -6.87 -4.03
N PHE A 161 3.78 -6.03 -4.41
CA PHE A 161 5.04 -6.50 -4.99
C PHE A 161 5.81 -7.38 -4.02
N HIS A 162 5.98 -6.92 -2.78
CA HIS A 162 6.60 -7.69 -1.70
C HIS A 162 5.82 -8.99 -1.42
N ALA A 163 4.49 -8.91 -1.30
CA ALA A 163 3.64 -10.08 -1.06
C ALA A 163 3.79 -11.17 -2.14
N LEU A 164 3.92 -10.79 -3.42
CA LEU A 164 4.16 -11.74 -4.51
C LEU A 164 5.57 -12.37 -4.44
N LYS A 165 6.58 -11.61 -3.98
CA LYS A 165 7.92 -12.14 -3.72
C LYS A 165 7.94 -13.10 -2.54
N GLU A 166 7.30 -12.75 -1.41
CA GLU A 166 7.13 -13.65 -0.25
C GLU A 166 6.40 -14.94 -0.64
N ALA A 167 5.40 -14.83 -1.52
CA ALA A 167 4.76 -15.99 -2.11
C ALA A 167 5.67 -16.79 -3.06
N SER A 168 6.83 -16.27 -3.43
CA SER A 168 7.69 -16.86 -4.47
C SER A 168 6.91 -17.21 -5.73
N LEU A 169 6.08 -16.26 -6.22
CA LEU A 169 5.25 -16.45 -7.42
C LEU A 169 6.14 -16.73 -8.63
N LYS A 170 5.81 -17.78 -9.39
CA LYS A 170 6.59 -18.24 -10.53
C LYS A 170 5.85 -18.07 -11.85
N ILE A 171 6.63 -18.07 -12.93
CA ILE A 171 6.08 -18.12 -14.30
C ILE A 171 5.09 -19.29 -14.47
N ASN A 172 3.99 -19.04 -15.18
CA ASN A 172 2.89 -19.95 -15.43
C ASN A 172 2.06 -20.39 -14.21
N GLU A 173 2.39 -19.97 -12.99
CA GLU A 173 1.53 -20.22 -11.84
C GLU A 173 0.24 -19.38 -11.92
N SER A 174 -0.84 -19.91 -11.37
CA SER A 174 -2.11 -19.19 -11.26
C SER A 174 -2.14 -18.35 -9.97
N LEU A 175 -2.42 -17.05 -10.12
CA LEU A 175 -2.67 -16.10 -9.04
C LEU A 175 -4.15 -15.72 -9.03
N LEU A 176 -4.80 -15.88 -7.88
CA LEU A 176 -6.14 -15.36 -7.61
C LEU A 176 -6.04 -14.13 -6.71
N VAL A 177 -6.63 -13.01 -7.13
CA VAL A 177 -6.58 -11.75 -6.37
C VAL A 177 -7.96 -11.35 -5.88
N PHE A 178 -8.19 -11.43 -4.57
CA PHE A 178 -9.35 -10.83 -3.91
C PHE A 178 -9.11 -9.33 -3.69
N GLY A 179 -10.11 -8.50 -3.99
CA GLY A 179 -9.94 -7.05 -3.99
C GLY A 179 -9.17 -6.51 -5.20
N ALA A 180 -9.29 -7.19 -6.34
CA ALA A 180 -8.53 -6.94 -7.57
C ALA A 180 -8.66 -5.49 -8.10
N SER A 181 -9.83 -4.85 -7.96
CA SER A 181 -10.07 -3.46 -8.38
C SER A 181 -9.69 -2.41 -7.31
N GLY A 182 -9.16 -2.85 -6.16
CA GLY A 182 -8.64 -1.97 -5.13
C GLY A 182 -7.28 -1.35 -5.49
N ASN A 183 -6.79 -0.44 -4.64
CA ASN A 183 -5.50 0.23 -4.82
C ASN A 183 -4.37 -0.76 -5.10
N THR A 184 -4.16 -1.71 -4.19
CA THR A 184 -3.10 -2.71 -4.27
C THR A 184 -3.38 -3.80 -5.30
N GLY A 185 -4.66 -4.17 -5.49
CA GLY A 185 -5.05 -5.24 -6.39
C GLY A 185 -4.72 -4.96 -7.84
N MET A 186 -4.98 -3.75 -8.34
CA MET A 186 -4.66 -3.38 -9.72
C MET A 186 -3.14 -3.42 -10.01
N LEU A 187 -2.29 -3.19 -9.03
CA LEU A 187 -0.83 -3.28 -9.18
C LEU A 187 -0.33 -4.71 -8.97
N ALA A 188 -0.95 -5.49 -8.06
CA ALA A 188 -0.68 -6.91 -7.92
C ALA A 188 -0.82 -7.66 -9.24
N ILE A 189 -1.90 -7.39 -9.99
CA ILE A 189 -2.16 -7.98 -11.30
C ILE A 189 -1.01 -7.67 -12.26
N GLN A 190 -0.61 -6.42 -12.37
CA GLN A 190 0.44 -5.98 -13.30
C GLN A 190 1.80 -6.59 -12.95
N PHE A 191 2.17 -6.63 -11.66
CA PHE A 191 3.40 -7.28 -11.23
C PHE A 191 3.37 -8.77 -11.49
N ALA A 192 2.27 -9.45 -11.19
CA ALA A 192 2.12 -10.87 -11.48
C ALA A 192 2.24 -11.17 -12.99
N LYS A 193 1.68 -10.33 -13.85
CA LYS A 193 1.84 -10.45 -15.32
C LYS A 193 3.29 -10.25 -15.74
N LYS A 194 4.00 -9.26 -15.17
CA LYS A 194 5.45 -9.10 -15.41
C LYS A 194 6.28 -10.29 -14.93
N MET A 195 5.82 -11.01 -13.89
CA MET A 195 6.43 -12.26 -13.41
C MET A 195 6.00 -13.50 -14.24
N GLY A 196 5.15 -13.32 -15.27
CA GLY A 196 4.71 -14.39 -16.16
C GLY A 196 3.59 -15.27 -15.59
N ALA A 197 2.87 -14.84 -14.56
CA ALA A 197 1.77 -15.59 -13.97
C ALA A 197 0.48 -15.48 -14.80
N LYS A 198 -0.44 -16.44 -14.58
CA LYS A 198 -1.83 -16.40 -15.04
C LYS A 198 -2.69 -15.79 -13.94
N VAL A 199 -3.39 -14.69 -14.21
CA VAL A 199 -4.05 -13.88 -13.19
C VAL A 199 -5.56 -13.94 -13.29
N ILE A 200 -6.21 -14.33 -12.19
CA ILE A 200 -7.66 -14.34 -12.00
C ILE A 200 -8.01 -13.21 -11.02
N ALA A 201 -8.89 -12.31 -11.43
CA ALA A 201 -9.30 -11.16 -10.64
C ALA A 201 -10.71 -11.35 -10.05
N VAL A 202 -10.86 -11.28 -8.72
CA VAL A 202 -12.18 -11.29 -8.07
C VAL A 202 -12.69 -9.86 -7.97
N THR A 203 -13.62 -9.49 -8.82
CA THR A 203 -14.21 -8.14 -8.89
C THR A 203 -15.45 -8.10 -9.78
N THR A 204 -16.27 -7.09 -9.62
CA THR A 204 -17.37 -6.76 -10.55
C THR A 204 -16.96 -5.73 -11.61
N LYS A 205 -15.72 -5.24 -11.58
CA LYS A 205 -15.24 -4.13 -12.40
C LYS A 205 -14.49 -4.64 -13.64
N ASN A 206 -15.11 -4.54 -14.81
CA ASN A 206 -14.55 -5.05 -16.07
C ASN A 206 -13.27 -4.33 -16.54
N TRP A 207 -13.07 -3.09 -16.15
CA TRP A 207 -11.87 -2.33 -16.53
C TRP A 207 -10.56 -2.97 -16.06
N ILE A 208 -10.61 -3.89 -15.08
CA ILE A 208 -9.41 -4.56 -14.57
C ILE A 208 -8.71 -5.44 -15.63
N LYS A 209 -9.40 -5.80 -16.72
CA LYS A 209 -8.79 -6.47 -17.87
C LYS A 209 -7.65 -5.66 -18.49
N GLU A 210 -7.78 -4.34 -18.53
CA GLU A 210 -6.77 -3.44 -19.08
C GLU A 210 -5.46 -3.45 -18.28
N PHE A 211 -5.50 -3.98 -17.05
CA PHE A 211 -4.36 -4.14 -16.15
C PHE A 211 -3.71 -5.52 -16.27
N GLY A 212 -4.24 -6.41 -17.10
CA GLY A 212 -3.65 -7.69 -17.44
C GLY A 212 -4.29 -8.90 -16.77
N ALA A 213 -5.49 -8.79 -16.17
CA ALA A 213 -6.21 -9.96 -15.70
C ALA A 213 -6.60 -10.88 -16.88
N ASP A 214 -6.21 -12.15 -16.79
CA ASP A 214 -6.55 -13.16 -17.80
C ASP A 214 -8.02 -13.60 -17.68
N HIS A 215 -8.53 -13.63 -16.45
CA HIS A 215 -9.93 -13.94 -16.14
C HIS A 215 -10.48 -13.03 -15.06
N ILE A 216 -11.77 -12.68 -15.14
CA ILE A 216 -12.49 -11.95 -14.11
C ILE A 216 -13.62 -12.83 -13.61
N THR A 217 -13.71 -12.95 -12.29
CA THR A 217 -14.80 -13.64 -11.61
C THR A 217 -15.41 -12.77 -10.51
N THR A 218 -16.61 -13.13 -10.06
CA THR A 218 -17.25 -12.50 -8.92
C THR A 218 -17.07 -13.35 -7.65
N PHE A 219 -17.28 -12.74 -6.49
CA PHE A 219 -17.17 -13.44 -5.22
C PHE A 219 -18.03 -14.71 -5.15
N ASP A 220 -19.24 -14.68 -5.72
CA ASP A 220 -20.17 -15.83 -5.65
C ASP A 220 -19.73 -17.00 -6.52
N LYS A 221 -19.12 -16.73 -7.67
CA LYS A 221 -18.70 -17.71 -8.66
C LYS A 221 -17.24 -18.16 -8.55
N VAL A 222 -16.47 -17.56 -7.64
CA VAL A 222 -15.00 -17.71 -7.62
C VAL A 222 -14.51 -19.16 -7.58
N ILE A 223 -15.15 -20.04 -6.81
CA ILE A 223 -14.70 -21.43 -6.65
C ILE A 223 -14.89 -22.21 -7.95
N GLU A 224 -16.06 -22.07 -8.58
CA GLU A 224 -16.39 -22.74 -9.85
C GLU A 224 -15.49 -22.27 -10.98
N GLU A 225 -15.42 -20.95 -11.18
CA GLU A 225 -14.66 -20.35 -12.29
C GLU A 225 -13.13 -20.50 -12.11
N VAL A 226 -12.61 -20.47 -10.88
CA VAL A 226 -11.19 -20.78 -10.62
C VAL A 226 -10.89 -22.24 -10.95
N LYS A 227 -11.78 -23.17 -10.55
CA LYS A 227 -11.63 -24.60 -10.86
C LYS A 227 -11.63 -24.84 -12.36
N GLU A 228 -12.52 -24.18 -13.10
CA GLU A 228 -12.58 -24.28 -14.57
C GLU A 228 -11.30 -23.73 -15.21
N PHE A 229 -10.92 -22.48 -14.88
CA PHE A 229 -9.74 -21.81 -15.43
C PHE A 229 -8.44 -22.58 -15.17
N THR A 230 -8.33 -23.25 -14.02
CA THR A 230 -7.15 -24.03 -13.60
C THR A 230 -7.26 -25.50 -13.92
N GLN A 231 -8.24 -25.93 -14.71
CA GLN A 231 -8.47 -27.34 -15.08
C GLN A 231 -8.56 -28.27 -13.86
N GLY A 232 -9.25 -27.84 -12.82
CA GLY A 232 -9.48 -28.59 -11.59
C GLY A 232 -8.47 -28.38 -10.46
N ASN A 233 -7.34 -27.73 -10.73
CA ASN A 233 -6.20 -27.64 -9.77
C ASN A 233 -6.33 -26.55 -8.71
N MET A 234 -7.26 -25.60 -8.83
CA MET A 234 -7.39 -24.40 -8.03
C MET A 234 -6.19 -23.43 -8.19
N ALA A 235 -6.19 -22.29 -7.47
CA ALA A 235 -5.16 -21.27 -7.60
C ALA A 235 -3.89 -21.62 -6.78
N VAL A 236 -2.73 -21.58 -7.42
CA VAL A 236 -1.44 -21.88 -6.76
C VAL A 236 -1.08 -20.81 -5.74
N VAL A 237 -1.38 -19.54 -6.04
CA VAL A 237 -1.25 -18.42 -5.10
C VAL A 237 -2.60 -17.70 -5.00
N VAL A 238 -3.03 -17.44 -3.78
CA VAL A 238 -4.22 -16.63 -3.49
C VAL A 238 -3.79 -15.42 -2.67
N LEU A 239 -4.09 -14.25 -3.20
CA LEU A 239 -3.82 -12.97 -2.54
C LEU A 239 -5.13 -12.41 -1.99
N ASN A 240 -5.27 -12.40 -0.65
CA ASN A 240 -6.41 -11.80 0.02
C ASN A 240 -6.02 -10.42 0.57
N THR A 241 -6.51 -9.37 -0.09
CA THR A 241 -6.23 -7.98 0.28
C THR A 241 -7.34 -7.38 1.18
N LEU A 242 -8.43 -8.13 1.42
CA LEU A 242 -9.63 -7.63 2.07
C LEU A 242 -9.76 -8.03 3.55
N GLY A 243 -9.42 -9.27 3.90
CA GLY A 243 -9.50 -9.76 5.27
C GLY A 243 -10.62 -10.78 5.50
N ALA A 244 -11.30 -10.69 6.64
CA ALA A 244 -12.14 -11.76 7.22
C ALA A 244 -13.31 -12.19 6.34
N ASP A 245 -14.07 -11.27 5.74
CA ASP A 245 -15.27 -11.62 4.96
C ASP A 245 -14.96 -12.49 3.73
N THR A 246 -13.72 -12.41 3.23
CA THR A 246 -13.27 -13.20 2.08
C THR A 246 -12.41 -14.40 2.46
N TRP A 247 -12.12 -14.58 3.75
CA TRP A 247 -11.20 -15.61 4.27
C TRP A 247 -11.54 -17.01 3.77
N GLN A 248 -12.75 -17.51 4.08
CA GLN A 248 -13.09 -18.91 3.81
C GLN A 248 -13.04 -19.22 2.32
N LYS A 249 -13.72 -18.43 1.48
CA LYS A 249 -13.69 -18.64 0.03
C LYS A 249 -12.28 -18.51 -0.55
N SER A 250 -11.48 -17.58 -0.06
CA SER A 250 -10.10 -17.42 -0.53
C SER A 250 -9.22 -18.61 -0.14
N LEU A 251 -9.43 -19.21 1.05
CA LEU A 251 -8.72 -20.42 1.47
C LEU A 251 -9.17 -21.66 0.68
N ASP A 252 -10.48 -21.79 0.41
CA ASP A 252 -11.04 -22.91 -0.37
C ASP A 252 -10.53 -22.90 -1.83
N ALA A 253 -10.26 -21.72 -2.37
CA ALA A 253 -9.71 -21.53 -3.72
C ALA A 253 -8.21 -21.86 -3.83
N VAL A 254 -7.51 -22.20 -2.74
CA VAL A 254 -6.08 -22.53 -2.76
C VAL A 254 -5.88 -23.97 -3.26
N ALA A 255 -4.95 -24.14 -4.19
CA ALA A 255 -4.51 -25.46 -4.69
C ALA A 255 -3.81 -26.30 -3.59
N ILE A 256 -3.68 -27.61 -3.83
CA ILE A 256 -2.78 -28.45 -3.04
C ILE A 256 -1.36 -27.92 -3.14
N ASN A 257 -0.64 -27.85 -2.02
CA ASN A 257 0.68 -27.23 -1.89
C ASN A 257 0.72 -25.75 -2.32
N GLY A 258 -0.45 -25.07 -2.28
CA GLY A 258 -0.57 -23.67 -2.64
C GLY A 258 -0.19 -22.71 -1.51
N ARG A 259 -0.26 -21.44 -1.81
CA ARG A 259 0.11 -20.35 -0.90
C ARG A 259 -1.03 -19.35 -0.79
N TRP A 260 -1.43 -19.05 0.43
CA TRP A 260 -2.39 -18.00 0.74
C TRP A 260 -1.67 -16.83 1.39
N VAL A 261 -1.82 -15.63 0.84
CA VAL A 261 -1.09 -14.44 1.28
C VAL A 261 -2.04 -13.33 1.65
N THR A 262 -1.77 -12.65 2.77
CA THR A 262 -2.54 -11.47 3.19
C THR A 262 -1.64 -10.33 3.64
N PHE A 263 -2.13 -9.11 3.40
CA PHE A 263 -1.56 -7.86 3.90
C PHE A 263 -2.66 -6.82 4.22
N GLY A 264 -3.92 -7.22 4.24
CA GLY A 264 -5.05 -6.32 4.46
C GLY A 264 -6.14 -6.94 5.32
N VAL A 265 -6.78 -6.09 6.13
CA VAL A 265 -7.83 -6.47 7.09
C VAL A 265 -9.04 -5.53 7.01
N LEU A 266 -9.34 -4.99 5.82
CA LEU A 266 -10.39 -3.99 5.62
C LEU A 266 -11.78 -4.48 6.10
N THR A 267 -12.06 -5.78 5.93
CA THR A 267 -13.34 -6.41 6.31
C THR A 267 -13.25 -7.19 7.63
N GLY A 268 -12.17 -7.01 8.39
CA GLY A 268 -11.96 -7.68 9.68
C GLY A 268 -10.64 -8.44 9.74
N ALA A 269 -10.12 -8.63 10.95
CA ALA A 269 -8.82 -9.22 11.22
C ALA A 269 -8.90 -10.63 11.83
N GLU A 270 -10.04 -11.03 12.39
CA GLU A 270 -10.20 -12.29 13.11
C GLU A 270 -10.90 -13.33 12.23
N VAL A 271 -10.31 -14.53 12.15
CA VAL A 271 -10.82 -15.64 11.35
C VAL A 271 -10.74 -16.97 12.12
N LYS A 272 -11.61 -17.91 11.77
CA LYS A 272 -11.51 -19.30 12.26
C LYS A 272 -10.76 -20.14 11.24
N LEU A 273 -9.74 -20.88 11.67
CA LEU A 273 -8.95 -21.76 10.83
C LEU A 273 -9.21 -23.22 11.17
N ASN A 274 -9.57 -24.02 10.16
CA ASN A 274 -9.60 -25.47 10.25
C ASN A 274 -8.19 -26.01 9.92
N LEU A 275 -7.50 -26.53 10.94
CA LEU A 275 -6.14 -27.06 10.76
C LEU A 275 -6.09 -28.28 9.85
N GLN A 276 -7.16 -29.09 9.79
CA GLN A 276 -7.20 -30.24 8.88
C GLN A 276 -7.15 -29.80 7.41
N SER A 277 -7.89 -28.76 7.05
CA SER A 277 -7.85 -28.22 5.66
C SER A 277 -6.48 -27.66 5.30
N LEU A 278 -5.75 -27.15 6.30
CA LEU A 278 -4.41 -26.60 6.11
C LEU A 278 -3.37 -27.71 5.85
N TYR A 279 -3.29 -28.71 6.78
CA TYR A 279 -2.24 -29.72 6.64
C TYR A 279 -2.52 -30.72 5.53
N SER A 280 -3.79 -31.10 5.29
CA SER A 280 -4.14 -32.09 4.27
C SER A 280 -3.84 -31.63 2.85
N LYS A 281 -3.89 -30.32 2.61
CA LYS A 281 -3.50 -29.70 1.33
C LYS A 281 -2.06 -29.14 1.35
N GLN A 282 -1.34 -29.18 2.48
CA GLN A 282 -0.02 -28.55 2.69
C GLN A 282 -0.01 -27.06 2.29
N ILE A 283 -1.05 -26.31 2.66
CA ILE A 283 -1.17 -24.88 2.36
C ILE A 283 -0.19 -24.08 3.22
N LYS A 284 0.51 -23.12 2.61
CA LYS A 284 1.32 -22.12 3.31
C LYS A 284 0.49 -20.86 3.51
N LEU A 285 0.34 -20.42 4.77
CA LEU A 285 -0.24 -19.12 5.11
C LEU A 285 0.88 -18.13 5.31
N ILE A 286 0.82 -17.01 4.60
CA ILE A 286 1.88 -15.99 4.56
C ILE A 286 1.26 -14.64 4.94
N GLY A 287 1.74 -14.03 6.03
CA GLY A 287 1.51 -12.62 6.33
C GLY A 287 2.57 -11.77 5.65
N SER A 288 2.18 -10.67 5.03
CA SER A 288 3.08 -9.74 4.37
C SER A 288 2.78 -8.30 4.79
N THR A 289 3.79 -7.45 4.86
CA THR A 289 3.59 -6.02 5.18
C THR A 289 4.64 -5.16 4.51
N GLY A 290 4.21 -4.08 3.86
CA GLY A 290 5.11 -3.12 3.23
C GLY A 290 5.98 -3.77 2.16
N GLY A 291 7.28 -3.60 2.30
CA GLY A 291 8.35 -4.13 1.45
C GLY A 291 9.66 -3.40 1.73
N SER A 292 10.78 -3.95 1.27
CA SER A 292 12.11 -3.40 1.50
C SER A 292 12.40 -2.17 0.63
N ARG A 293 13.37 -1.34 1.05
CA ARG A 293 13.88 -0.22 0.24
C ARG A 293 14.46 -0.69 -1.09
N LYS A 294 15.08 -1.86 -1.11
CA LYS A 294 15.60 -2.48 -2.33
C LYS A 294 14.47 -2.77 -3.32
N GLU A 295 13.37 -3.34 -2.85
CA GLU A 295 12.18 -3.59 -3.66
C GLU A 295 11.51 -2.30 -4.11
N PHE A 296 11.48 -1.29 -3.25
CA PHE A 296 10.96 0.03 -3.62
C PHE A 296 11.76 0.66 -4.76
N LYS A 297 13.10 0.62 -4.68
CA LYS A 297 13.97 1.06 -5.77
C LYS A 297 13.74 0.24 -7.05
N GLU A 298 13.60 -1.09 -6.94
CA GLU A 298 13.30 -1.98 -8.06
C GLU A 298 12.00 -1.60 -8.77
N ILE A 299 10.96 -1.23 -8.00
CA ILE A 299 9.68 -0.77 -8.56
C ILE A 299 9.85 0.55 -9.30
N ILE A 300 10.57 1.53 -8.72
CA ILE A 300 10.82 2.82 -9.37
C ILE A 300 11.54 2.61 -10.70
N ASP A 301 12.61 1.83 -10.71
CA ASP A 301 13.42 1.56 -11.90
C ASP A 301 12.64 0.82 -13.00
N ASN A 302 11.68 -0.03 -12.62
CA ASN A 302 10.87 -0.83 -13.53
C ASN A 302 9.40 -0.34 -13.64
N SER A 303 9.14 0.91 -13.26
CA SER A 303 7.79 1.50 -13.26
C SER A 303 7.23 1.75 -14.64
N LYS A 304 8.08 1.81 -15.68
CA LYS A 304 7.64 2.03 -17.06
C LYS A 304 6.59 1.00 -17.48
N GLY A 305 5.47 1.50 -17.96
CA GLY A 305 4.32 0.69 -18.37
C GLY A 305 3.38 0.28 -17.24
N LEU A 306 3.68 0.59 -15.97
CA LEU A 306 2.70 0.47 -14.90
C LEU A 306 1.61 1.53 -15.07
N LYS A 307 0.38 1.13 -14.76
CA LYS A 307 -0.81 1.97 -14.88
C LYS A 307 -1.55 2.02 -13.56
N ILE A 308 -2.20 3.14 -13.30
CA ILE A 308 -3.20 3.29 -12.24
C ILE A 308 -4.49 3.84 -12.85
N LYS A 309 -5.62 3.43 -12.31
CA LYS A 309 -6.90 4.08 -12.60
C LYS A 309 -7.20 5.06 -11.47
N VAL A 310 -7.14 6.34 -11.76
CA VAL A 310 -7.56 7.39 -10.84
C VAL A 310 -9.06 7.59 -11.00
N TRP A 311 -9.80 7.51 -9.91
CA TRP A 311 -11.24 7.74 -9.89
C TRP A 311 -11.58 9.17 -9.54
N LYS A 312 -11.04 9.66 -8.41
CA LYS A 312 -11.26 11.04 -7.96
C LYS A 312 -9.95 11.66 -7.50
N LYS A 313 -9.82 12.97 -7.74
CA LYS A 313 -8.78 13.82 -7.15
C LYS A 313 -9.47 14.90 -6.32
N PHE A 314 -9.03 15.04 -5.11
CA PHE A 314 -9.49 16.05 -4.16
C PHE A 314 -8.37 17.05 -3.89
N LYS A 315 -8.72 18.25 -3.44
CA LYS A 315 -7.75 19.20 -2.89
C LYS A 315 -7.47 18.87 -1.43
N LEU A 316 -6.42 19.45 -0.85
CA LEU A 316 -6.10 19.27 0.56
C LEU A 316 -7.30 19.63 1.47
N GLU A 317 -8.02 20.69 1.13
CA GLU A 317 -9.20 21.15 1.85
C GLU A 317 -10.34 20.13 1.91
N GLU A 318 -10.33 19.17 1.01
CA GLU A 318 -11.34 18.11 0.87
C GLU A 318 -10.83 16.75 1.43
N ALA A 319 -9.82 16.77 2.31
CA ALA A 319 -9.17 15.55 2.82
C ALA A 319 -10.15 14.61 3.56
N ARG A 320 -11.14 15.17 4.26
CA ARG A 320 -12.19 14.40 4.95
C ARG A 320 -13.08 13.65 3.96
N GLU A 321 -13.54 14.34 2.93
CA GLU A 321 -14.37 13.78 1.85
C GLU A 321 -13.59 12.72 1.07
N ALA A 322 -12.31 12.93 0.84
CA ALA A 322 -11.42 11.96 0.19
C ALA A 322 -11.30 10.65 0.98
N LEU A 323 -11.20 10.73 2.31
CA LEU A 323 -11.18 9.56 3.19
C LEU A 323 -12.55 8.83 3.22
N GLN A 324 -13.67 9.57 3.20
CA GLN A 324 -15.01 8.99 3.14
C GLN A 324 -15.25 8.26 1.82
N ALA A 325 -14.75 8.81 0.71
CA ALA A 325 -14.87 8.25 -0.62
C ALA A 325 -14.21 6.87 -0.79
N LEU A 326 -13.32 6.46 0.13
CA LEU A 326 -12.74 5.09 0.15
C LEU A 326 -13.81 3.98 0.20
N PHE A 327 -14.95 4.25 0.80
CA PHE A 327 -16.02 3.28 1.06
C PHE A 327 -17.24 3.45 0.14
N GLU A 328 -17.19 4.37 -0.82
CA GLU A 328 -18.25 4.53 -1.80
C GLU A 328 -18.34 3.29 -2.71
N LYS A 329 -19.55 2.75 -2.90
CA LYS A 329 -19.79 1.56 -3.74
C LYS A 329 -19.45 1.79 -5.21
N GLU A 330 -19.61 3.01 -5.67
CA GLU A 330 -19.34 3.49 -7.03
C GLU A 330 -17.86 3.67 -7.31
N ARG A 331 -17.01 3.47 -6.32
CA ARG A 331 -15.56 3.66 -6.47
C ARG A 331 -14.99 2.85 -7.62
N GLU A 332 -14.32 3.54 -8.54
CA GLU A 332 -13.78 3.02 -9.80
C GLU A 332 -12.26 3.19 -9.91
N GLY A 333 -11.56 3.08 -8.80
CA GLY A 333 -10.11 3.22 -8.81
C GLY A 333 -9.53 3.95 -7.61
N ARG A 334 -8.41 4.61 -7.82
CA ARG A 334 -7.62 5.29 -6.81
C ARG A 334 -8.17 6.67 -6.48
N ILE A 335 -8.03 7.06 -5.23
CA ILE A 335 -8.33 8.40 -4.74
C ILE A 335 -6.99 9.08 -4.40
N LEU A 336 -6.84 10.32 -4.81
CA LEU A 336 -5.62 11.12 -4.59
C LEU A 336 -5.99 12.48 -4.01
N LEU A 337 -5.08 13.06 -3.23
CA LEU A 337 -5.10 14.49 -2.87
C LEU A 337 -4.04 15.23 -3.67
N ASN A 338 -4.46 16.29 -4.35
CA ASN A 338 -3.57 17.31 -4.89
C ASN A 338 -3.31 18.35 -3.80
N ILE A 339 -2.06 18.56 -3.46
CA ILE A 339 -1.67 19.47 -2.38
C ILE A 339 -1.25 20.82 -2.95
N SER A 340 -0.43 20.83 -4.02
CA SER A 340 0.08 22.07 -4.64
C SER A 340 0.32 21.93 -6.15
#